data_6a12ddc3ea85882ffe6a3c3072879add
#
_entry.id   6a12ddc3ea85882ffe6a3c3072879add
#
_cell.length_a   1.000
_cell.length_b   1.000
_cell.length_c   1.000
_cell.angle_alpha   90.00
_cell.angle_beta   90.00
_cell.angle_gamma   90.00
#
_symmetry.space_group_name_H-M   'P 1'
#
loop_
_entity.id
_entity.type
_entity.pdbx_description
1 polymer ?
#
loop_
_entity_poly.entity_id
_entity_poly.type
_entity_poly.pdbx_seq_one_letter_code
_entity_poly.pdbx_strand_id
1 'polypeptide(L)'
;QDLIAIVILLLLHGLHGTSGSWQAAKLLILVLPGFLLLAFGFSRFILTRLLTRFDTIKEYIFLLAIGWCLGMAELSAALGLSPEIGAFIAGVEVATEPISRFIAESLRPLRDFFLVVFFVSLGAAFDLSSMQQVALPAALLAAASLLIKPYFFKKLWMREGETPELSQEVGVRLGQISEFSLLIALLATRSSVIGAQASYLIQLATLITFMVSSYFIVLRYPTPIAVSDRLRRD
;
A
#
# COMPACT_ATOMS: atom_id res chain seq x y z
N GLN A 1 1.52 -8.50 -0.42
CA GLN A 1 1.06 -7.86 0.82
C GLN A 1 -0.15 -6.96 0.56
N ASP A 2 -0.11 -6.15 -0.47
CA ASP A 2 -1.12 -5.14 -0.77
C ASP A 2 -2.50 -5.75 -1.13
N LEU A 3 -2.54 -6.85 -1.89
CA LEU A 3 -3.78 -7.58 -2.16
C LEU A 3 -4.44 -8.10 -0.87
N ILE A 4 -3.64 -8.61 0.08
CA ILE A 4 -4.16 -9.07 1.38
C ILE A 4 -4.69 -7.88 2.17
N ALA A 5 -3.99 -6.75 2.16
CA ALA A 5 -4.43 -5.54 2.81
C ALA A 5 -5.79 -5.07 2.28
N ILE A 6 -5.99 -5.10 0.97
CA ILE A 6 -7.27 -4.73 0.34
C ILE A 6 -8.40 -5.68 0.74
N VAL A 7 -8.14 -6.99 0.78
CA VAL A 7 -9.12 -7.96 1.26
C VAL A 7 -9.50 -7.68 2.71
N ILE A 8 -8.52 -7.36 3.57
CA ILE A 8 -8.77 -6.99 4.97
C ILE A 8 -9.60 -5.70 5.06
N LEU A 9 -9.25 -4.67 4.28
CA LEU A 9 -10.02 -3.41 4.22
C LEU A 9 -11.47 -3.65 3.79
N LEU A 10 -11.67 -4.53 2.83
CA LEU A 10 -12.99 -4.93 2.34
C LEU A 10 -13.81 -5.63 3.43
N LEU A 11 -13.17 -6.56 4.17
CA LEU A 11 -13.81 -7.24 5.30
C LEU A 11 -14.15 -6.27 6.43
N LEU A 12 -13.22 -5.37 6.79
CA LEU A 12 -13.45 -4.35 7.81
C LEU A 12 -14.62 -3.45 7.43
N HIS A 13 -14.69 -3.00 6.18
CA HIS A 13 -15.79 -2.17 5.70
C HIS A 13 -17.14 -2.92 5.74
N GLY A 14 -17.15 -4.18 5.37
CA GLY A 14 -18.36 -5.04 5.43
C GLY A 14 -18.86 -5.30 6.85
N LEU A 15 -17.97 -5.32 7.87
CA LEU A 15 -18.34 -5.50 9.28
C LEU A 15 -19.02 -4.27 9.89
N HIS A 16 -18.89 -3.08 9.28
CA HIS A 16 -19.41 -1.80 9.80
C HIS A 16 -20.81 -1.44 9.32
N GLY A 17 -21.32 -2.11 8.29
CA GLY A 17 -22.72 -1.96 7.89
C GLY A 17 -23.64 -2.36 9.04
N THR A 18 -24.39 -1.39 9.57
CA THR A 18 -25.34 -1.54 10.68
C THR A 18 -26.45 -2.56 10.48
N SER A 19 -26.44 -3.31 9.40
CA SER A 19 -27.47 -4.25 8.98
C SER A 19 -26.86 -5.61 8.60
N GLY A 20 -26.47 -6.38 9.62
CA GLY A 20 -26.27 -7.83 9.59
C GLY A 20 -25.32 -8.41 8.53
N SER A 21 -24.80 -9.60 8.79
CA SER A 21 -23.89 -10.37 7.93
C SER A 21 -24.36 -10.54 6.46
N TRP A 22 -25.64 -10.38 6.19
CA TRP A 22 -26.25 -10.50 4.86
C TRP A 22 -25.94 -9.31 3.93
N GLN A 23 -25.85 -8.08 4.45
CA GLN A 23 -25.47 -6.92 3.63
C GLN A 23 -23.97 -6.91 3.29
N ALA A 24 -23.12 -7.29 4.22
CA ALA A 24 -21.70 -7.51 3.94
C ALA A 24 -21.48 -8.58 2.87
N ALA A 25 -22.25 -9.67 2.92
CA ALA A 25 -22.23 -10.72 1.91
C ALA A 25 -22.71 -10.20 0.53
N LYS A 26 -23.77 -9.38 0.48
CA LYS A 26 -24.24 -8.75 -0.77
C LYS A 26 -23.19 -7.80 -1.37
N LEU A 27 -22.53 -6.99 -0.56
CA LEU A 27 -21.45 -6.10 -1.01
C LEU A 27 -20.29 -6.89 -1.63
N LEU A 28 -19.84 -7.96 -0.97
CA LEU A 28 -18.75 -8.80 -1.45
C LEU A 28 -19.12 -9.62 -2.69
N ILE A 29 -20.31 -10.20 -2.74
CA ILE A 29 -20.69 -11.17 -3.78
C ILE A 29 -21.28 -10.48 -5.02
N LEU A 30 -21.96 -9.35 -4.86
CA LEU A 30 -22.70 -8.70 -5.95
C LEU A 30 -22.09 -7.34 -6.34
N VAL A 31 -21.83 -6.47 -5.37
CA VAL A 31 -21.40 -5.09 -5.65
C VAL A 31 -19.96 -5.07 -6.13
N LEU A 32 -19.06 -5.81 -5.47
CA LEU A 32 -17.65 -5.82 -5.87
C LEU A 32 -17.42 -6.40 -7.27
N PRO A 33 -17.95 -7.58 -7.65
CA PRO A 33 -17.82 -8.06 -9.03
C PRO A 33 -18.51 -7.15 -10.04
N GLY A 34 -19.67 -6.59 -9.71
CA GLY A 34 -20.36 -5.60 -10.54
C GLY A 34 -19.52 -4.36 -10.76
N PHE A 35 -18.89 -3.84 -9.70
CA PHE A 35 -17.97 -2.71 -9.78
C PHE A 35 -16.72 -3.03 -10.62
N LEU A 36 -16.12 -4.22 -10.46
CA LEU A 36 -14.98 -4.66 -11.27
C LEU A 36 -15.33 -4.74 -12.76
N LEU A 37 -16.50 -5.30 -13.10
CA LEU A 37 -16.96 -5.38 -14.50
C LEU A 37 -17.22 -3.99 -15.08
N LEU A 38 -17.85 -3.10 -14.31
CA LEU A 38 -18.11 -1.73 -14.71
C LEU A 38 -16.79 -0.96 -14.90
N ALA A 39 -15.88 -1.08 -13.95
CA ALA A 39 -14.56 -0.49 -14.00
C ALA A 39 -13.78 -0.95 -15.24
N PHE A 40 -13.72 -2.26 -15.47
CA PHE A 40 -13.05 -2.83 -16.63
C PHE A 40 -13.67 -2.36 -17.95
N GLY A 41 -15.00 -2.34 -18.04
CA GLY A 41 -15.69 -1.82 -19.22
C GLY A 41 -15.40 -0.35 -19.47
N PHE A 42 -15.46 0.47 -18.43
CA PHE A 42 -15.21 1.91 -18.52
C PHE A 42 -13.75 2.21 -18.86
N SER A 43 -12.81 1.47 -18.26
CA SER A 43 -11.38 1.57 -18.57
C SER A 43 -11.13 1.23 -20.04
N ARG A 44 -11.64 0.10 -20.51
CA ARG A 44 -11.43 -0.40 -21.87
C ARG A 44 -11.99 0.55 -22.95
N PHE A 45 -13.17 1.15 -22.71
CA PHE A 45 -13.84 1.96 -23.72
C PHE A 45 -13.49 3.45 -23.62
N ILE A 46 -13.25 3.98 -22.44
CA ILE A 46 -13.05 5.41 -22.22
C ILE A 46 -11.60 5.72 -21.90
N LEU A 47 -11.01 5.09 -20.87
CA LEU A 47 -9.65 5.41 -20.41
C LEU A 47 -8.62 5.14 -21.51
N THR A 48 -8.62 3.94 -22.10
CA THR A 48 -7.70 3.58 -23.19
C THR A 48 -7.84 4.54 -24.36
N ARG A 49 -9.06 4.91 -24.73
CA ARG A 49 -9.31 5.84 -25.84
C ARG A 49 -8.83 7.26 -25.55
N LEU A 50 -8.98 7.73 -24.30
CA LEU A 50 -8.49 9.04 -23.89
C LEU A 50 -6.96 9.06 -23.81
N LEU A 51 -6.35 8.02 -23.26
CA LEU A 51 -4.90 7.89 -23.20
C LEU A 51 -4.26 7.87 -24.59
N THR A 52 -4.81 7.09 -25.52
CA THR A 52 -4.27 7.01 -26.88
C THR A 52 -4.50 8.24 -27.73
N ARG A 53 -5.55 9.02 -27.45
CA ARG A 53 -5.84 10.25 -28.23
C ARG A 53 -4.92 11.42 -27.85
N PHE A 54 -4.45 11.46 -26.63
CA PHE A 54 -3.67 12.57 -26.07
C PHE A 54 -2.31 12.12 -25.51
N ASP A 55 -1.76 11.04 -26.05
CA ASP A 55 -0.50 10.42 -25.60
C ASP A 55 0.73 11.32 -25.71
N THR A 56 0.64 12.37 -26.52
CA THR A 56 1.71 13.36 -26.72
C THR A 56 1.79 14.42 -25.63
N ILE A 57 0.74 14.60 -24.83
CA ILE A 57 0.65 15.67 -23.81
C ILE A 57 0.83 15.05 -22.41
N LYS A 58 2.02 15.17 -21.86
CA LYS A 58 2.40 14.58 -20.55
C LYS A 58 1.52 15.05 -19.39
N GLU A 59 1.20 16.34 -19.35
CA GLU A 59 0.36 16.96 -18.33
C GLU A 59 -1.06 16.41 -18.37
N TYR A 60 -1.57 16.18 -19.58
CA TYR A 60 -2.90 15.59 -19.75
C TYR A 60 -2.96 14.15 -19.20
N ILE A 61 -1.97 13.33 -19.51
CA ILE A 61 -1.89 11.94 -19.03
C ILE A 61 -1.83 11.91 -17.50
N PHE A 62 -1.02 12.81 -16.91
CA PHE A 62 -0.90 12.92 -15.45
C PHE A 62 -2.24 13.31 -14.80
N LEU A 63 -2.91 14.34 -15.31
CA LEU A 63 -4.21 14.80 -14.80
C LEU A 63 -5.30 13.75 -15.02
N LEU A 64 -5.28 13.08 -16.18
CA LEU A 64 -6.24 12.00 -16.47
C LEU A 64 -6.08 10.82 -15.50
N ALA A 65 -4.84 10.42 -15.19
CA ALA A 65 -4.57 9.33 -14.25
C ALA A 65 -5.07 9.67 -12.83
N ILE A 66 -4.84 10.90 -12.36
CA ILE A 66 -5.36 11.37 -11.07
C ILE A 66 -6.89 11.43 -11.09
N GLY A 67 -7.47 12.05 -12.10
CA GLY A 67 -8.93 12.17 -12.25
C GLY A 67 -9.62 10.81 -12.32
N TRP A 68 -9.00 9.85 -13.03
CA TRP A 68 -9.44 8.46 -13.08
C TRP A 68 -9.44 7.81 -11.68
N CYS A 69 -8.31 7.92 -10.96
CA CYS A 69 -8.16 7.37 -9.62
C CYS A 69 -9.20 7.94 -8.64
N LEU A 70 -9.35 9.27 -8.60
CA LEU A 70 -10.30 9.94 -7.72
C LEU A 70 -11.76 9.64 -8.12
N GLY A 71 -12.06 9.60 -9.42
CA GLY A 71 -13.39 9.27 -9.92
C GLY A 71 -13.82 7.85 -9.55
N MET A 72 -12.90 6.89 -9.67
CA MET A 72 -13.14 5.49 -9.26
C MET A 72 -13.26 5.34 -7.74
N ALA A 73 -12.48 6.11 -6.97
CA ALA A 73 -12.60 6.14 -5.52
C ALA A 73 -13.98 6.65 -5.08
N GLU A 74 -14.45 7.76 -5.68
CA GLU A 74 -15.78 8.32 -5.38
C GLU A 74 -16.91 7.39 -5.83
N LEU A 75 -16.79 6.79 -7.02
CA LEU A 75 -17.76 5.81 -7.50
C LEU A 75 -17.85 4.60 -6.57
N SER A 76 -16.71 4.11 -6.08
CA SER A 76 -16.65 3.04 -5.09
C SER A 76 -17.37 3.41 -3.81
N ALA A 77 -17.13 4.62 -3.29
CA ALA A 77 -17.81 5.15 -2.11
C ALA A 77 -19.34 5.26 -2.31
N ALA A 78 -19.79 5.74 -3.47
CA ALA A 78 -21.21 5.84 -3.81
C ALA A 78 -21.91 4.47 -3.87
N LEU A 79 -21.18 3.40 -4.20
CA LEU A 79 -21.66 2.02 -4.21
C LEU A 79 -21.59 1.34 -2.83
N GLY A 80 -21.15 2.06 -1.79
CA GLY A 80 -21.01 1.52 -0.44
C GLY A 80 -19.76 0.68 -0.22
N LEU A 81 -18.77 0.77 -1.11
CA LEU A 81 -17.42 0.23 -0.92
C LEU A 81 -16.50 1.31 -0.36
N SER A 82 -15.29 0.96 0.05
CA SER A 82 -14.32 1.96 0.47
C SER A 82 -13.66 2.68 -0.72
N PRO A 83 -13.33 3.97 -0.60
CA PRO A 83 -12.63 4.73 -1.66
C PRO A 83 -11.28 4.11 -2.03
N GLU A 84 -10.59 3.51 -1.05
CA GLU A 84 -9.30 2.88 -1.26
C GLU A 84 -9.39 1.70 -2.24
N ILE A 85 -10.48 0.94 -2.18
CA ILE A 85 -10.76 -0.15 -3.13
C ILE A 85 -10.92 0.40 -4.54
N GLY A 86 -11.69 1.48 -4.69
CA GLY A 86 -11.88 2.14 -5.98
C GLY A 86 -10.57 2.66 -6.57
N ALA A 87 -9.77 3.36 -5.77
CA ALA A 87 -8.47 3.86 -6.17
C ALA A 87 -7.49 2.74 -6.56
N PHE A 88 -7.50 1.63 -5.81
CA PHE A 88 -6.67 0.47 -6.14
C PHE A 88 -7.07 -0.17 -7.47
N ILE A 89 -8.35 -0.40 -7.70
CA ILE A 89 -8.86 -0.97 -8.95
C ILE A 89 -8.50 -0.06 -10.12
N ALA A 90 -8.64 1.25 -9.97
CA ALA A 90 -8.21 2.23 -10.97
C ALA A 90 -6.73 2.09 -11.31
N GLY A 91 -5.88 1.90 -10.30
CA GLY A 91 -4.45 1.69 -10.49
C GLY A 91 -4.12 0.38 -11.23
N VAL A 92 -4.82 -0.71 -10.90
CA VAL A 92 -4.66 -2.01 -11.58
C VAL A 92 -5.04 -1.90 -13.06
N GLU A 93 -6.10 -1.16 -13.39
CA GLU A 93 -6.51 -0.94 -14.78
C GLU A 93 -5.48 -0.14 -15.57
N VAL A 94 -4.99 0.95 -14.99
CA VAL A 94 -3.91 1.76 -15.59
C VAL A 94 -2.64 0.93 -15.78
N ALA A 95 -2.34 0.01 -14.86
CA ALA A 95 -1.15 -0.85 -14.94
C ALA A 95 -1.14 -1.77 -16.16
N THR A 96 -2.29 -2.07 -16.76
CA THR A 96 -2.40 -2.88 -17.97
C THR A 96 -2.13 -2.09 -19.27
N GLU A 97 -2.10 -0.75 -19.19
CA GLU A 97 -1.90 0.11 -20.34
C GLU A 97 -0.40 0.24 -20.71
N PRO A 98 -0.07 0.39 -22.00
CA PRO A 98 1.33 0.53 -22.44
C PRO A 98 2.07 1.72 -21.80
N ILE A 99 1.33 2.78 -21.46
CA ILE A 99 1.86 4.03 -20.86
C ILE A 99 1.98 3.98 -19.32
N SER A 100 1.65 2.84 -18.71
CA SER A 100 1.62 2.67 -17.25
C SER A 100 2.93 3.04 -16.55
N ARG A 101 4.07 2.74 -17.16
CA ARG A 101 5.40 3.10 -16.63
C ARG A 101 5.56 4.61 -16.48
N PHE A 102 5.22 5.35 -17.53
CA PHE A 102 5.28 6.81 -17.51
C PHE A 102 4.35 7.40 -16.43
N ILE A 103 3.14 6.87 -16.31
CA ILE A 103 2.18 7.30 -15.28
C ILE A 103 2.74 7.01 -13.88
N ALA A 104 3.26 5.81 -13.65
CA ALA A 104 3.84 5.43 -12.35
C ALA A 104 5.03 6.31 -11.95
N GLU A 105 5.92 6.63 -12.91
CA GLU A 105 7.07 7.52 -12.67
C GLU A 105 6.63 8.97 -12.41
N SER A 106 5.64 9.45 -13.14
CA SER A 106 5.09 10.81 -12.98
C SER A 106 4.36 10.99 -11.65
N LEU A 107 3.69 9.95 -11.15
CA LEU A 107 2.98 9.99 -9.87
C LEU A 107 3.87 9.73 -8.66
N ARG A 108 5.11 9.26 -8.84
CA ARG A 108 6.04 8.95 -7.74
C ARG A 108 6.28 10.14 -6.80
N PRO A 109 6.59 11.35 -7.29
CA PRO A 109 6.81 12.51 -6.40
C PRO A 109 5.56 12.86 -5.58
N LEU A 110 4.38 12.72 -6.19
CA LEU A 110 3.10 12.97 -5.52
C LEU A 110 2.83 11.93 -4.42
N ARG A 111 3.06 10.66 -4.72
CA ARG A 111 2.98 9.58 -3.73
C ARG A 111 3.92 9.83 -2.56
N ASP A 112 5.18 10.14 -2.84
CA ASP A 112 6.20 10.34 -1.81
C ASP A 112 5.87 11.55 -0.93
N PHE A 113 5.35 12.63 -1.51
CA PHE A 113 4.85 13.79 -0.76
C PHE A 113 3.70 13.41 0.18
N PHE A 114 2.69 12.69 -0.31
CA PHE A 114 1.56 12.27 0.54
C PHE A 114 1.98 11.27 1.62
N LEU A 115 2.94 10.40 1.34
CA LEU A 115 3.51 9.51 2.36
C LEU A 115 4.17 10.31 3.49
N VAL A 116 4.96 11.34 3.18
CA VAL A 116 5.57 12.21 4.20
C VAL A 116 4.48 12.89 5.04
N VAL A 117 3.47 13.50 4.39
CA VAL A 117 2.34 14.14 5.10
C VAL A 117 1.60 13.14 5.99
N PHE A 118 1.36 11.93 5.50
CA PHE A 118 0.71 10.87 6.26
C PHE A 118 1.51 10.47 7.50
N PHE A 119 2.82 10.24 7.36
CA PHE A 119 3.66 9.89 8.51
C PHE A 119 3.81 11.01 9.52
N VAL A 120 3.91 12.26 9.07
CA VAL A 120 3.91 13.44 9.96
C VAL A 120 2.59 13.52 10.74
N SER A 121 1.47 13.37 10.05
CA SER A 121 0.13 13.40 10.68
C SER A 121 -0.04 12.26 11.70
N LEU A 122 0.43 11.06 11.34
CA LEU A 122 0.38 9.90 12.22
C LEU A 122 1.25 10.12 13.47
N GLY A 123 2.47 10.64 13.30
CA GLY A 123 3.38 10.94 14.40
C GLY A 123 2.83 12.05 15.32
N ALA A 124 2.21 13.07 14.74
CA ALA A 124 1.59 14.17 15.52
C ALA A 124 0.36 13.71 16.31
N ALA A 125 -0.38 12.73 15.80
CA ALA A 125 -1.55 12.14 16.47
C ALA A 125 -1.18 11.06 17.49
N PHE A 126 0.08 10.65 17.57
CA PHE A 126 0.53 9.58 18.45
C PHE A 126 0.55 10.05 19.93
N ASP A 127 -0.15 9.31 20.78
CA ASP A 127 -0.15 9.58 22.22
C ASP A 127 1.11 9.06 22.89
N LEU A 128 2.00 10.00 23.26
CA LEU A 128 3.27 9.69 23.93
C LEU A 128 3.08 9.05 25.32
N SER A 129 1.95 9.27 25.99
CA SER A 129 1.67 8.65 27.28
C SER A 129 1.49 7.14 27.17
N SER A 130 0.95 6.68 26.05
CA SER A 130 0.77 5.26 25.73
C SER A 130 2.06 4.57 25.30
N MET A 131 3.11 5.33 24.95
CA MET A 131 4.37 4.80 24.41
C MET A 131 5.05 3.82 25.37
N GLN A 132 5.07 4.12 26.68
CA GLN A 132 5.72 3.25 27.67
C GLN A 132 5.10 1.84 27.73
N GLN A 133 3.81 1.73 27.50
CA GLN A 133 3.07 0.47 27.57
C GLN A 133 3.27 -0.38 26.31
N VAL A 134 3.44 0.28 25.14
CA VAL A 134 3.52 -0.42 23.86
C VAL A 134 4.94 -0.53 23.31
N ALA A 135 5.94 0.18 23.88
CA ALA A 135 7.29 0.23 23.35
C ALA A 135 7.97 -1.14 23.29
N LEU A 136 7.93 -1.92 24.38
CA LEU A 136 8.54 -3.22 24.40
C LEU A 136 7.87 -4.24 23.44
N PRO A 137 6.54 -4.42 23.46
CA PRO A 137 5.89 -5.32 22.52
C PRO A 137 6.03 -4.84 21.05
N ALA A 138 6.05 -3.53 20.79
CA ALA A 138 6.29 -3.00 19.47
C ALA A 138 7.71 -3.27 18.97
N ALA A 139 8.72 -3.10 19.83
CA ALA A 139 10.11 -3.43 19.51
C ALA A 139 10.29 -4.94 19.23
N LEU A 140 9.65 -5.80 20.01
CA LEU A 140 9.66 -7.25 19.77
C LEU A 140 8.99 -7.62 18.44
N LEU A 141 7.85 -7.04 18.13
CA LEU A 141 7.16 -7.25 16.85
C LEU A 141 8.00 -6.75 15.67
N ALA A 142 8.63 -5.59 15.80
CA ALA A 142 9.53 -5.04 14.80
C ALA A 142 10.75 -5.94 14.58
N ALA A 143 11.40 -6.39 15.64
CA ALA A 143 12.54 -7.30 15.58
C ALA A 143 12.14 -8.64 14.94
N ALA A 144 11.02 -9.22 15.36
CA ALA A 144 10.49 -10.44 14.76
C ALA A 144 10.24 -10.27 13.25
N SER A 145 9.62 -9.17 12.84
CA SER A 145 9.36 -8.86 11.43
C SER A 145 10.66 -8.73 10.61
N LEU A 146 11.63 -7.97 11.13
CA LEU A 146 12.91 -7.71 10.46
C LEU A 146 13.83 -8.93 10.40
N LEU A 147 13.63 -9.94 11.24
CA LEU A 147 14.42 -11.18 11.23
C LEU A 147 13.71 -12.30 10.48
N ILE A 148 12.43 -12.51 10.77
CA ILE A 148 11.66 -13.66 10.25
C ILE A 148 11.33 -13.47 8.77
N LYS A 149 10.81 -12.29 8.38
CA LYS A 149 10.42 -12.04 6.98
C LYS A 149 11.60 -12.14 6.00
N PRO A 150 12.76 -11.47 6.21
CA PRO A 150 13.91 -11.63 5.33
C PRO A 150 14.39 -13.07 5.20
N TYR A 151 14.38 -13.84 6.29
CA TYR A 151 14.76 -15.24 6.26
C TYR A 151 13.85 -16.07 5.37
N PHE A 152 12.51 -15.91 5.52
CA PHE A 152 11.54 -16.63 4.69
C PHE A 152 11.60 -16.21 3.21
N PHE A 153 11.69 -14.90 2.93
CA PHE A 153 11.81 -14.42 1.56
C PHE A 153 13.11 -14.89 0.90
N LYS A 154 14.25 -14.81 1.61
CA LYS A 154 15.51 -15.35 1.11
C LYS A 154 15.38 -16.83 0.73
N LYS A 155 14.79 -17.65 1.64
CA LYS A 155 14.62 -19.08 1.40
C LYS A 155 13.70 -19.36 0.20
N LEU A 156 12.66 -18.54 0.03
CA LEU A 156 11.73 -18.65 -1.10
C LEU A 156 12.43 -18.38 -2.42
N TRP A 157 13.13 -17.22 -2.53
CA TRP A 157 13.83 -16.82 -3.75
C TRP A 157 14.98 -17.79 -4.12
N MET A 158 15.69 -18.31 -3.14
CA MET A 158 16.69 -19.36 -3.37
C MET A 158 16.06 -20.65 -3.94
N ARG A 159 14.82 -20.98 -3.58
CA ARG A 159 14.11 -22.14 -4.16
C ARG A 159 13.68 -21.91 -5.61
N GLU A 160 13.44 -20.67 -6.01
CA GLU A 160 13.14 -20.29 -7.39
C GLU A 160 14.40 -20.22 -8.27
N GLY A 161 15.59 -20.52 -7.71
CA GLY A 161 16.85 -20.57 -8.45
C GLY A 161 17.67 -19.28 -8.48
N GLU A 162 17.27 -18.28 -7.71
CA GLU A 162 18.00 -17.00 -7.63
C GLU A 162 19.27 -17.11 -6.79
N THR A 163 20.23 -16.21 -7.05
CA THR A 163 21.51 -16.16 -6.30
C THR A 163 21.27 -15.84 -4.82
N PRO A 164 22.12 -16.34 -3.92
CA PRO A 164 22.03 -16.06 -2.48
C PRO A 164 22.08 -14.58 -2.14
N GLU A 165 22.90 -13.81 -2.89
CA GLU A 165 23.08 -12.37 -2.71
C GLU A 165 21.80 -11.61 -3.04
N LEU A 166 21.22 -11.86 -4.23
CA LEU A 166 19.98 -11.24 -4.65
C LEU A 166 18.82 -11.65 -3.73
N SER A 167 18.73 -12.94 -3.39
CA SER A 167 17.71 -13.46 -2.48
C SER A 167 17.76 -12.79 -1.11
N GLN A 168 18.95 -12.49 -0.60
CA GLN A 168 19.12 -11.78 0.66
C GLN A 168 18.73 -10.30 0.55
N GLU A 169 19.14 -9.62 -0.52
CA GLU A 169 18.80 -8.23 -0.77
C GLU A 169 17.26 -8.06 -0.87
N VAL A 170 16.60 -8.88 -1.67
CA VAL A 170 15.14 -8.87 -1.80
C VAL A 170 14.46 -9.18 -0.47
N GLY A 171 14.96 -10.16 0.27
CA GLY A 171 14.46 -10.50 1.59
C GLY A 171 14.50 -9.33 2.57
N VAL A 172 15.61 -8.61 2.60
CA VAL A 172 15.76 -7.43 3.48
C VAL A 172 14.84 -6.28 3.04
N ARG A 173 14.76 -6.00 1.74
CA ARG A 173 13.87 -4.95 1.21
C ARG A 173 12.39 -5.22 1.48
N LEU A 174 11.99 -6.48 1.52
CA LEU A 174 10.61 -6.90 1.83
C LEU A 174 10.39 -7.19 3.33
N GLY A 175 11.43 -7.05 4.16
CA GLY A 175 11.41 -7.40 5.58
C GLY A 175 10.58 -6.45 6.45
N GLN A 176 10.47 -5.18 6.04
CA GLN A 176 9.71 -4.19 6.79
C GLN A 176 8.20 -4.51 6.84
N ILE A 177 7.51 -3.98 7.85
CA ILE A 177 6.03 -4.04 7.92
C ILE A 177 5.47 -3.13 6.83
N SER A 178 4.39 -3.56 6.16
CA SER A 178 3.77 -2.76 5.10
C SER A 178 3.12 -1.49 5.65
N GLU A 179 3.20 -0.40 4.88
CA GLU A 179 2.51 0.86 5.17
C GLU A 179 0.99 0.70 5.27
N PHE A 180 0.42 -0.25 4.53
CA PHE A 180 -1.00 -0.60 4.64
C PHE A 180 -1.38 -1.12 6.02
N SER A 181 -0.45 -1.66 6.80
CA SER A 181 -0.72 -2.06 8.20
C SER A 181 -1.11 -0.87 9.06
N LEU A 182 -0.58 0.32 8.78
CA LEU A 182 -0.96 1.56 9.47
C LEU A 182 -2.39 1.98 9.13
N LEU A 183 -2.72 1.95 7.84
CA LEU A 183 -4.07 2.27 7.37
C LEU A 183 -5.10 1.30 7.95
N ILE A 184 -4.81 0.00 7.91
CA ILE A 184 -5.66 -1.05 8.47
C ILE A 184 -5.84 -0.85 9.98
N ALA A 185 -4.76 -0.58 10.73
CA ALA A 185 -4.83 -0.34 12.16
C ALA A 185 -5.69 0.89 12.49
N LEU A 186 -5.52 1.99 11.73
CA LEU A 186 -6.32 3.20 11.90
C LEU A 186 -7.81 2.95 11.65
N LEU A 187 -8.14 2.29 10.53
CA LEU A 187 -9.53 1.95 10.19
C LEU A 187 -10.13 0.95 11.18
N ALA A 188 -9.41 -0.07 11.57
CA ALA A 188 -9.86 -1.05 12.57
C ALA A 188 -10.12 -0.41 13.94
N THR A 189 -9.34 0.62 14.31
CA THR A 189 -9.58 1.38 15.54
C THR A 189 -10.82 2.26 15.44
N ARG A 190 -10.94 3.02 14.34
CA ARG A 190 -12.15 3.82 14.07
C ARG A 190 -13.42 2.99 14.11
N SER A 191 -13.28 1.78 13.69
CA SER A 191 -14.31 0.76 13.59
C SER A 191 -14.51 -0.03 14.88
N SER A 192 -13.82 0.31 15.96
CA SER A 192 -13.91 -0.38 17.25
C SER A 192 -13.62 -1.89 17.19
N VAL A 193 -12.95 -2.37 16.12
CA VAL A 193 -12.53 -3.78 15.98
C VAL A 193 -11.30 -4.06 16.82
N ILE A 194 -10.38 -3.08 16.92
CA ILE A 194 -9.21 -3.14 17.78
C ILE A 194 -9.17 -1.95 18.74
N GLY A 195 -8.59 -2.14 19.92
CA GLY A 195 -8.38 -1.06 20.88
C GLY A 195 -7.23 -0.12 20.46
N ALA A 196 -7.23 1.09 21.02
CA ALA A 196 -6.20 2.09 20.74
C ALA A 196 -4.77 1.59 21.03
N GLN A 197 -4.58 0.80 22.10
CA GLN A 197 -3.26 0.24 22.43
C GLN A 197 -2.72 -0.68 21.33
N ALA A 198 -3.56 -1.55 20.74
CA ALA A 198 -3.16 -2.42 19.64
C ALA A 198 -2.79 -1.60 18.39
N SER A 199 -3.54 -0.52 18.12
CA SER A 199 -3.23 0.40 17.03
C SER A 199 -1.88 1.10 17.24
N TYR A 200 -1.61 1.65 18.43
CA TYR A 200 -0.33 2.27 18.75
C TYR A 200 0.84 1.29 18.67
N LEU A 201 0.63 0.03 19.10
CA LEU A 201 1.64 -1.02 18.98
C LEU A 201 2.01 -1.26 17.51
N ILE A 202 1.02 -1.43 16.63
CA ILE A 202 1.23 -1.66 15.19
C ILE A 202 1.91 -0.44 14.56
N GLN A 203 1.46 0.78 14.90
CA GLN A 203 2.04 2.02 14.40
C GLN A 203 3.52 2.14 14.78
N LEU A 204 3.85 1.96 16.06
CA LEU A 204 5.21 2.06 16.55
C LEU A 204 6.11 0.97 15.95
N ALA A 205 5.64 -0.27 15.89
CA ALA A 205 6.39 -1.37 15.27
C ALA A 205 6.68 -1.09 13.78
N THR A 206 5.70 -0.56 13.06
CA THR A 206 5.87 -0.21 11.64
C THR A 206 6.90 0.91 11.45
N LEU A 207 6.82 1.98 12.26
CA LEU A 207 7.81 3.07 12.22
C LEU A 207 9.22 2.58 12.54
N ILE A 208 9.40 1.74 13.56
CA ILE A 208 10.69 1.13 13.89
C ILE A 208 11.22 0.33 12.69
N THR A 209 10.38 -0.51 12.07
CA THR A 209 10.83 -1.31 10.93
C THR A 209 11.21 -0.46 9.73
N PHE A 210 10.51 0.64 9.46
CA PHE A 210 10.86 1.56 8.39
C PHE A 210 12.19 2.26 8.64
N MET A 211 12.40 2.78 9.84
CA MET A 211 13.67 3.42 10.19
C MET A 211 14.83 2.45 10.06
N VAL A 212 14.76 1.30 10.73
CA VAL A 212 15.83 0.31 10.72
C VAL A 212 16.08 -0.24 9.32
N SER A 213 15.03 -0.62 8.58
CA SER A 213 15.15 -1.15 7.22
C SER A 213 15.75 -0.12 6.26
N SER A 214 15.28 1.13 6.30
CA SER A 214 15.78 2.19 5.41
C SER A 214 17.26 2.46 5.62
N TYR A 215 17.69 2.62 6.86
CA TYR A 215 19.13 2.79 7.17
C TYR A 215 19.94 1.57 6.75
N PHE A 216 19.49 0.37 7.06
CA PHE A 216 20.21 -0.85 6.70
C PHE A 216 20.33 -1.01 5.17
N ILE A 217 19.26 -0.74 4.42
CA ILE A 217 19.26 -0.83 2.96
C ILE A 217 20.22 0.18 2.35
N VAL A 218 20.17 1.45 2.77
CA VAL A 218 21.03 2.51 2.23
C VAL A 218 22.50 2.24 2.52
N LEU A 219 22.84 1.72 3.71
CA LEU A 219 24.22 1.44 4.10
C LEU A 219 24.78 0.15 3.49
N ARG A 220 23.94 -0.82 3.16
CA ARG A 220 24.40 -2.15 2.77
C ARG A 220 24.25 -2.47 1.29
N TYR A 221 23.23 -1.92 0.64
CA TYR A 221 22.90 -2.26 -0.74
C TYR A 221 23.02 -1.05 -1.67
N PRO A 222 23.39 -1.28 -2.95
CA PRO A 222 23.48 -0.20 -3.93
C PRO A 222 22.10 0.49 -4.09
N THR A 223 22.12 1.80 -4.13
CA THR A 223 20.95 2.62 -4.43
C THR A 223 21.22 3.47 -5.66
N PRO A 224 20.22 3.79 -6.49
CA PRO A 224 20.41 4.60 -7.69
C PRO A 224 20.86 6.03 -7.39
N ILE A 225 20.82 6.47 -6.13
CA ILE A 225 21.24 7.81 -5.67
C ILE A 225 22.58 7.73 -4.90
N ALA A 226 23.26 6.57 -4.90
CA ALA A 226 24.50 6.42 -4.16
C ALA A 226 25.60 7.32 -4.75
N VAL A 227 26.22 8.14 -3.91
CA VAL A 227 27.36 9.00 -4.27
C VAL A 227 28.64 8.18 -4.44
N SER A 228 28.74 7.04 -3.74
CA SER A 228 29.87 6.12 -3.83
C SER A 228 29.72 5.19 -5.01
N ASP A 229 30.72 5.11 -5.89
CA ASP A 229 30.75 4.21 -7.05
C ASP A 229 30.59 2.73 -6.66
N ARG A 230 30.98 2.35 -5.45
CA ARG A 230 30.80 1.00 -4.91
C ARG A 230 29.33 0.64 -4.70
N LEU A 231 28.48 1.62 -4.44
CA LEU A 231 27.04 1.43 -4.18
C LEU A 231 26.15 1.84 -5.36
N ARG A 232 26.77 2.33 -6.44
CA ARG A 232 26.08 2.67 -7.69
C ARG A 232 25.80 1.38 -8.48
N ARG A 233 24.59 1.18 -8.89
CA ARG A 233 24.26 0.24 -9.97
C ARG A 233 23.97 1.05 -11.22
N ASP A 234 24.75 0.81 -12.25
CA ASP A 234 24.47 1.29 -13.60
C ASP A 234 23.25 0.56 -14.19
#